data_b0e31724279474d3b85c68471853abda
#
_entry.id   b0e31724279474d3b85c68471853abda
#
_cell.length_a   1.000
_cell.length_b   1.000
_cell.length_c   1.000
_cell.angle_alpha   90.00
_cell.angle_beta   90.00
_cell.angle_gamma   90.00
#
_symmetry.space_group_name_H-M   'P 1'
#
loop_
_entity.id
_entity.type
_entity.pdbx_description
1 polymer ?
#
loop_
_entity_poly.entity_id
_entity_poly.type
_entity_poly.pdbx_seq_one_letter_code
_entity_poly.pdbx_strand_id
1 'polypeptide(L)'
;MRKTTSWMAGIAVAALVLAAIAIASTPAKADAAAAEATFKAKCAMCHGPDGKGETATGKTMKVKDFTSEEVQKMSDADLSAAISSGKGKMPAYKTLTAEQVKDLVAYVRTLGKKK
;
A
#
# COMPACT_ATOMS: atom_id res chain seq x y z
N MET A 1 38.89 -70.86 -9.86
CA MET A 1 38.04 -70.92 -8.72
C MET A 1 37.99 -69.54 -8.11
N ARG A 2 36.87 -68.98 -8.30
CA ARG A 2 36.05 -68.21 -7.39
C ARG A 2 36.70 -66.98 -6.86
N LYS A 3 36.06 -66.01 -6.66
CA LYS A 3 34.71 -65.67 -6.23
C LYS A 3 34.33 -64.29 -6.68
N THR A 4 33.20 -64.26 -7.23
CA THR A 4 32.37 -63.08 -7.29
C THR A 4 32.28 -62.39 -5.95
N THR A 5 32.52 -61.13 -5.94
CA THR A 5 31.99 -60.29 -4.89
C THR A 5 31.25 -59.15 -5.57
N SER A 6 29.97 -59.30 -5.51
CA SER A 6 28.99 -58.31 -5.79
C SER A 6 29.28 -57.04 -5.03
N TRP A 7 29.31 -55.96 -5.74
CA TRP A 7 29.35 -54.66 -5.13
C TRP A 7 28.11 -53.88 -5.47
N MET A 8 27.29 -53.93 -4.54
CA MET A 8 26.14 -53.04 -4.54
C MET A 8 26.63 -51.63 -4.31
N ALA A 9 26.71 -50.91 -5.37
CA ALA A 9 26.87 -49.47 -5.26
C ALA A 9 25.62 -48.88 -4.65
N GLY A 10 25.72 -48.44 -3.43
CA GLY A 10 24.71 -47.64 -2.78
C GLY A 10 24.60 -46.32 -3.50
N ILE A 11 23.51 -46.16 -4.19
CA ILE A 11 23.13 -44.87 -4.75
C ILE A 11 22.63 -44.05 -3.59
N ALA A 12 23.49 -43.16 -3.09
CA ALA A 12 23.04 -42.09 -2.22
C ALA A 12 22.23 -41.12 -3.04
N VAL A 13 20.93 -41.27 -2.97
CA VAL A 13 20.03 -40.25 -3.48
C VAL A 13 20.09 -39.08 -2.52
N ALA A 14 20.90 -38.10 -2.85
CA ALA A 14 20.84 -36.82 -2.19
C ALA A 14 19.50 -36.18 -2.59
N ALA A 15 18.53 -36.29 -1.73
CA ALA A 15 17.31 -35.52 -1.87
C ALA A 15 17.67 -34.05 -1.62
N LEU A 16 17.86 -33.29 -2.69
CA LEU A 16 17.88 -31.85 -2.67
C LEU A 16 16.47 -31.39 -2.29
N VAL A 17 16.27 -31.16 -1.02
CA VAL A 17 15.12 -30.42 -0.54
C VAL A 17 15.36 -28.98 -0.94
N LEU A 18 14.84 -28.60 -2.10
CA LEU A 18 14.64 -27.22 -2.44
C LEU A 18 13.61 -26.67 -1.48
N ALA A 19 14.09 -26.06 -0.41
CA ALA A 19 13.27 -25.19 0.40
C ALA A 19 12.87 -24.02 -0.50
N ALA A 20 11.67 -24.09 -1.06
CA ALA A 20 11.03 -22.95 -1.66
C ALA A 20 10.84 -21.93 -0.55
N ILE A 21 11.68 -20.91 -0.53
CA ILE A 21 11.46 -19.75 0.30
C ILE A 21 10.23 -19.10 -0.29
N ALA A 22 9.08 -19.40 0.27
CA ALA A 22 7.89 -18.62 0.04
C ALA A 22 8.21 -17.22 0.53
N ILE A 23 8.48 -16.31 -0.38
CA ILE A 23 8.50 -14.89 -0.08
C ILE A 23 7.07 -14.58 0.33
N ALA A 24 6.83 -14.54 1.62
CA ALA A 24 5.56 -14.10 2.15
C ALA A 24 5.40 -12.65 1.69
N SER A 25 4.49 -12.43 0.75
CA SER A 25 4.03 -11.09 0.42
C SER A 25 3.61 -10.44 1.73
N THR A 26 4.17 -9.27 2.01
CA THR A 26 3.76 -8.47 3.16
C THR A 26 2.24 -8.37 3.15
N PRO A 27 1.58 -8.70 4.25
CA PRO A 27 0.13 -8.68 4.27
C PRO A 27 -0.37 -7.27 3.94
N ALA A 28 -1.38 -7.17 3.08
CA ALA A 28 -2.05 -5.92 2.70
C ALA A 28 -2.40 -5.02 3.91
N LYS A 29 -2.51 -5.60 5.07
CA LYS A 29 -2.77 -4.93 6.35
C LYS A 29 -1.60 -4.06 6.85
N ALA A 30 -0.34 -4.43 6.57
CA ALA A 30 0.84 -3.64 6.95
C ALA A 30 0.93 -2.36 6.08
N ASP A 31 0.62 -2.46 4.79
CA ASP A 31 0.60 -1.33 3.87
C ASP A 31 -0.54 -0.36 4.22
N ALA A 32 -1.70 -0.87 4.62
CA ALA A 32 -2.81 -0.06 5.10
C ALA A 32 -2.47 0.72 6.37
N ALA A 33 -1.77 0.11 7.33
CA ALA A 33 -1.33 0.78 8.55
C ALA A 33 -0.29 1.87 8.26
N ALA A 34 0.63 1.62 7.33
CA ALA A 34 1.62 2.60 6.88
C ALA A 34 0.95 3.77 6.16
N ALA A 35 -0.04 3.51 5.31
CA ALA A 35 -0.81 4.55 4.63
C ALA A 35 -1.61 5.41 5.62
N GLU A 36 -2.24 4.80 6.61
CA GLU A 36 -2.95 5.52 7.67
C GLU A 36 -2.00 6.43 8.47
N ALA A 37 -0.82 5.94 8.84
CA ALA A 37 0.18 6.72 9.55
C ALA A 37 0.67 7.92 8.71
N THR A 38 0.93 7.71 7.43
CA THR A 38 1.31 8.78 6.51
C THR A 38 0.20 9.80 6.34
N PHE A 39 -1.04 9.34 6.20
CA PHE A 39 -2.22 10.21 6.11
C PHE A 39 -2.35 11.08 7.37
N LYS A 40 -2.27 10.51 8.54
CA LYS A 40 -2.34 11.24 9.82
C LYS A 40 -1.23 12.27 9.96
N ALA A 41 -0.02 11.94 9.52
CA ALA A 41 1.14 12.82 9.65
C ALA A 41 1.15 13.97 8.63
N LYS A 42 0.66 13.75 7.41
CA LYS A 42 0.84 14.69 6.30
C LYS A 42 -0.45 15.25 5.72
N CYS A 43 -1.57 14.61 5.88
CA CYS A 43 -2.81 14.93 5.19
C CYS A 43 -3.93 15.40 6.13
N ALA A 44 -3.98 14.84 7.32
CA ALA A 44 -5.08 15.06 8.26
C ALA A 44 -5.21 16.50 8.76
N MET A 45 -4.15 17.29 8.74
CA MET A 45 -4.21 18.70 9.13
C MET A 45 -5.24 19.48 8.29
N CYS A 46 -5.32 19.20 7.02
CA CYS A 46 -6.29 19.79 6.09
C CYS A 46 -7.53 18.91 5.93
N HIS A 47 -7.33 17.64 5.62
CA HIS A 47 -8.43 16.71 5.27
C HIS A 47 -9.18 16.14 6.47
N GLY A 48 -8.65 16.30 7.68
CA GLY A 48 -9.20 15.69 8.89
C GLY A 48 -8.85 14.22 9.03
N PRO A 49 -8.86 13.65 10.24
CA PRO A 49 -8.54 12.24 10.47
C PRO A 49 -9.58 11.29 9.84
N ASP A 50 -10.78 11.77 9.61
CA ASP A 50 -11.88 11.05 8.93
C ASP A 50 -11.96 11.36 7.42
N GLY A 51 -11.12 12.26 6.92
CA GLY A 51 -11.11 12.67 5.52
C GLY A 51 -12.24 13.60 5.08
N LYS A 52 -13.04 14.12 6.02
CA LYS A 52 -14.18 14.99 5.69
C LYS A 52 -13.84 16.45 5.50
N GLY A 53 -12.59 16.85 5.76
CA GLY A 53 -12.15 18.24 5.59
C GLY A 53 -12.73 19.22 6.59
N GLU A 54 -13.20 18.75 7.74
CA GLU A 54 -13.86 19.58 8.77
C GLU A 54 -12.89 20.24 9.75
N THR A 55 -11.61 20.31 9.41
CA THR A 55 -10.62 21.07 10.17
C THR A 55 -10.72 22.56 9.85
N ALA A 56 -10.17 23.41 10.72
CA ALA A 56 -10.13 24.86 10.46
C ALA A 56 -9.44 25.16 9.12
N THR A 57 -8.28 24.54 8.86
CA THR A 57 -7.54 24.66 7.61
C THR A 57 -8.35 24.09 6.44
N GLY A 58 -8.97 22.95 6.61
CA GLY A 58 -9.79 22.29 5.59
C GLY A 58 -10.96 23.14 5.14
N LYS A 59 -11.65 23.78 6.07
CA LYS A 59 -12.76 24.70 5.77
C LYS A 59 -12.29 25.94 5.04
N THR A 60 -11.19 26.54 5.50
CA THR A 60 -10.60 27.73 4.84
C THR A 60 -10.13 27.43 3.42
N MET A 61 -9.51 26.27 3.23
CA MET A 61 -9.00 25.81 1.93
C MET A 61 -10.08 25.17 1.05
N LYS A 62 -11.27 24.92 1.58
CA LYS A 62 -12.37 24.24 0.90
C LYS A 62 -11.96 22.87 0.35
N VAL A 63 -11.25 22.09 1.18
CA VAL A 63 -10.84 20.74 0.79
C VAL A 63 -12.06 19.84 0.62
N LYS A 64 -11.96 18.92 -0.31
CA LYS A 64 -13.06 17.98 -0.59
C LYS A 64 -13.20 16.93 0.51
N ASP A 65 -14.44 16.56 0.75
CA ASP A 65 -14.79 15.43 1.62
C ASP A 65 -14.48 14.13 0.88
N PHE A 66 -13.58 13.32 1.41
CA PHE A 66 -13.20 12.03 0.82
C PHE A 66 -14.32 10.99 0.88
N THR A 67 -15.31 11.17 1.75
CA THR A 67 -16.47 10.28 1.82
C THR A 67 -17.52 10.62 0.77
N SER A 68 -17.36 11.75 0.08
CA SER A 68 -18.31 12.19 -0.95
C SER A 68 -18.26 11.30 -2.19
N GLU A 69 -19.40 11.19 -2.86
CA GLU A 69 -19.50 10.48 -4.12
C GLU A 69 -18.61 11.09 -5.20
N GLU A 70 -18.49 12.42 -5.21
CA GLU A 70 -17.63 13.16 -6.13
C GLU A 70 -16.20 12.63 -6.08
N VAL A 71 -15.60 12.53 -4.88
CA VAL A 71 -14.23 12.06 -4.71
C VAL A 71 -14.13 10.55 -4.98
N GLN A 72 -15.10 9.77 -4.52
CA GLN A 72 -15.07 8.32 -4.71
C GLN A 72 -15.25 7.89 -6.17
N LYS A 73 -15.80 8.72 -7.03
CA LYS A 73 -15.88 8.51 -8.48
C LYS A 73 -14.64 8.95 -9.26
N MET A 74 -13.73 9.73 -8.65
CA MET A 74 -12.47 10.08 -9.29
C MET A 74 -11.65 8.82 -9.57
N SER A 75 -10.89 8.81 -10.67
CA SER A 75 -9.99 7.70 -10.97
C SER A 75 -8.83 7.63 -9.97
N ASP A 76 -8.25 6.46 -9.80
CA ASP A 76 -7.04 6.31 -8.98
C ASP A 76 -5.87 7.13 -9.55
N ALA A 77 -5.81 7.29 -10.88
CA ALA A 77 -4.83 8.14 -11.54
C ALA A 77 -4.99 9.63 -11.16
N ASP A 78 -6.23 10.13 -11.13
CA ASP A 78 -6.51 11.50 -10.73
C ASP A 78 -6.19 11.75 -9.25
N LEU A 79 -6.55 10.83 -8.38
CA LEU A 79 -6.22 10.91 -6.96
C LEU A 79 -4.70 10.84 -6.74
N SER A 80 -4.01 9.97 -7.44
CA SER A 80 -2.55 9.86 -7.39
C SER A 80 -1.87 11.14 -7.89
N ALA A 81 -2.35 11.72 -8.98
CA ALA A 81 -1.83 12.96 -9.52
C ALA A 81 -2.05 14.14 -8.56
N ALA A 82 -3.19 14.21 -7.89
CA ALA A 82 -3.47 15.23 -6.89
C ALA A 82 -2.48 15.17 -5.72
N ILE A 83 -2.11 13.96 -5.28
CA ILE A 83 -1.12 13.77 -4.22
C ILE A 83 0.29 14.12 -4.71
N SER A 84 0.71 13.56 -5.84
CA SER A 84 2.10 13.66 -6.33
C SER A 84 2.43 15.04 -6.88
N SER A 85 1.50 15.65 -7.61
CA SER A 85 1.70 16.90 -8.32
C SER A 85 1.02 18.10 -7.67
N GLY A 86 0.17 17.86 -6.69
CA GLY A 86 -0.67 18.87 -6.09
C GLY A 86 -1.87 19.23 -6.98
N LYS A 87 -2.81 19.95 -6.39
CA LYS A 87 -3.98 20.49 -7.10
C LYS A 87 -4.53 21.70 -6.38
N GLY A 88 -4.61 22.85 -7.07
CA GLY A 88 -5.07 24.08 -6.46
C GLY A 88 -4.20 24.46 -5.27
N LYS A 89 -4.81 24.59 -4.10
CA LYS A 89 -4.11 24.92 -2.85
C LYS A 89 -3.43 23.70 -2.18
N MET A 90 -3.67 22.51 -2.66
CA MET A 90 -3.04 21.30 -2.17
C MET A 90 -1.61 21.22 -2.69
N PRO A 91 -0.59 21.15 -1.79
CA PRO A 91 0.80 21.07 -2.24
C PRO A 91 1.10 19.70 -2.86
N ALA A 92 2.16 19.65 -3.67
CA ALA A 92 2.68 18.41 -4.22
C ALA A 92 3.54 17.67 -3.18
N TYR A 93 3.30 16.38 -3.00
CA TYR A 93 4.09 15.51 -2.13
C TYR A 93 5.09 14.69 -2.93
N LYS A 94 6.13 15.35 -3.41
CA LYS A 94 7.13 14.75 -4.32
C LYS A 94 8.08 13.77 -3.64
N THR A 95 8.14 13.77 -2.32
CA THR A 95 8.99 12.85 -1.54
C THR A 95 8.35 11.49 -1.30
N LEU A 96 7.05 11.35 -1.57
CA LEU A 96 6.38 10.07 -1.48
C LEU A 96 6.72 9.21 -2.69
N THR A 97 6.99 7.93 -2.45
CA THR A 97 7.17 6.95 -3.53
C THR A 97 5.84 6.66 -4.24
N ALA A 98 5.91 6.13 -5.45
CA ALA A 98 4.72 5.72 -6.18
C ALA A 98 3.89 4.68 -5.41
N GLU A 99 4.53 3.79 -4.70
CA GLU A 99 3.89 2.81 -3.81
C GLU A 99 3.13 3.49 -2.67
N GLN A 100 3.78 4.42 -1.98
CA GLN A 100 3.15 5.18 -0.90
C GLN A 100 1.93 5.99 -1.38
N VAL A 101 2.02 6.57 -2.58
CA VAL A 101 0.89 7.28 -3.19
C VAL A 101 -0.26 6.33 -3.49
N LYS A 102 0.03 5.16 -4.04
CA LYS A 102 -0.96 4.11 -4.30
C LYS A 102 -1.65 3.65 -3.02
N ASP A 103 -0.89 3.45 -1.97
CA ASP A 103 -1.43 3.04 -0.66
C ASP A 103 -2.31 4.13 -0.04
N LEU A 104 -1.94 5.40 -0.21
CA LEU A 104 -2.76 6.53 0.22
C LEU A 104 -4.08 6.61 -0.55
N VAL A 105 -4.07 6.36 -1.86
CA VAL A 105 -5.30 6.30 -2.66
C VAL A 105 -6.20 5.17 -2.15
N ALA A 106 -5.64 4.00 -1.88
CA ALA A 106 -6.39 2.89 -1.29
C ALA A 106 -6.98 3.26 0.08
N TYR A 107 -6.24 3.99 0.90
CA TYR A 107 -6.71 4.49 2.18
C TYR A 107 -7.89 5.47 2.02
N VAL A 108 -7.81 6.42 1.09
CA VAL A 108 -8.93 7.32 0.75
C VAL A 108 -10.19 6.54 0.35
N ARG A 109 -10.04 5.44 -0.39
CA ARG A 109 -11.16 4.56 -0.73
C ARG A 109 -11.78 3.92 0.49
N THR A 110 -10.97 3.54 1.48
CA THR A 110 -11.51 2.97 2.74
C THR A 110 -12.30 3.99 3.54
N LEU A 111 -11.90 5.26 3.53
CA LEU A 111 -12.64 6.32 4.19
C LEU A 111 -14.04 6.50 3.59
N GLY A 112 -14.18 6.39 2.28
CA GLY A 112 -15.46 6.45 1.60
C GLY A 112 -16.43 5.33 1.96
N LYS A 113 -15.93 4.21 2.46
CA LYS A 113 -16.74 3.06 2.90
C LYS A 113 -17.24 3.17 4.34
N LYS A 114 -16.71 4.10 5.11
CA LYS A 114 -17.03 4.29 6.54
C LYS A 114 -18.15 5.32 6.74
N LYS A 115 -19.14 5.32 5.87
CA LYS A 115 -20.32 6.20 6.02
C LYS A 115 -21.19 5.78 7.19
#